data_204ccb780e09f3d78d05db884cf6c08d
#
_entry.id   204ccb780e09f3d78d05db884cf6c08d
#
_cell.length_a   1.000
_cell.length_b   1.000
_cell.length_c   1.000
_cell.angle_alpha   90.00
_cell.angle_beta   90.00
_cell.angle_gamma   90.00
#
_symmetry.space_group_name_H-M   'P 1'
#
loop_
_entity.id
_entity.type
_entity.pdbx_description
1 polymer ?
#
loop_
_entity_poly.entity_id
_entity_poly.type
_entity_poly.pdbx_seq_one_letter_code
_entity_poly.pdbx_strand_id
1 'polypeptide(L)'
;LAGARGGQVAFSDFNVYASIPHHYREVFAMGPKGKYMVTDELDHITYFDTQAEAKKFAEDNGQRVLRYKDYEKESRIFAKAILEVVGEGDADGMPFAFPKINLHVNEECFTDPATKALLMVACESSSKNGCPYFIFDRNAFSVSQCCRLKIDFSEEDKKLIDTPEELRFVGGQNVSINMPNIPLKVGKNKEAFYKELEHRMEMAARANVQRQNYVWKIASAENSPLSFYAKGMDGKAYVRLKNISYLIGIVGLNECVYNLIGQQLHESDEAYMLGLEIISFMYQ
;
A
#
# COMPACT_ATOMS: atom_id res chain seq x y z
N LEU A 1 -8.95 -21.01 10.45
CA LEU A 1 -9.26 -22.11 9.50
C LEU A 1 -8.23 -22.24 8.38
N ALA A 2 -7.71 -21.11 7.82
CA ALA A 2 -6.67 -21.15 6.78
C ALA A 2 -5.36 -21.77 7.31
N GLY A 3 -4.90 -21.35 8.49
CA GLY A 3 -3.69 -21.89 9.12
C GLY A 3 -3.80 -23.38 9.46
N ALA A 4 -4.96 -23.86 9.90
CA ALA A 4 -5.21 -25.26 10.21
C ALA A 4 -5.12 -26.20 8.99
N ARG A 5 -5.24 -25.65 7.78
CA ARG A 5 -5.12 -26.40 6.50
C ARG A 5 -3.78 -26.15 5.78
N GLY A 6 -2.79 -25.61 6.48
CA GLY A 6 -1.50 -25.24 5.87
C GLY A 6 -1.55 -24.01 4.95
N GLY A 7 -2.66 -23.27 4.96
CA GLY A 7 -2.78 -22.00 4.25
C GLY A 7 -2.12 -20.86 5.03
N GLN A 8 -1.78 -19.81 4.32
CA GLN A 8 -1.24 -18.60 4.92
C GLN A 8 -2.31 -17.86 5.75
N VAL A 9 -1.93 -17.33 6.92
CA VAL A 9 -2.80 -16.45 7.72
C VAL A 9 -3.10 -15.18 6.91
N ALA A 10 -4.31 -14.65 7.09
CA ALA A 10 -4.64 -13.36 6.50
C ALA A 10 -3.79 -12.27 7.15
N PHE A 11 -3.16 -11.45 6.30
CA PHE A 11 -2.43 -10.27 6.74
C PHE A 11 -3.38 -9.07 6.77
N SER A 12 -3.19 -8.22 7.76
CA SER A 12 -3.88 -6.93 7.84
C SER A 12 -2.86 -5.80 7.92
N ASP A 13 -3.16 -4.70 7.22
CA ASP A 13 -2.35 -3.48 7.23
C ASP A 13 -3.24 -2.30 7.54
N PHE A 14 -2.72 -1.34 8.30
CA PHE A 14 -3.31 -0.03 8.45
C PHE A 14 -2.42 1.01 7.79
N ASN A 15 -2.99 1.73 6.83
CA ASN A 15 -2.38 2.90 6.26
C ASN A 15 -2.78 4.11 7.10
N VAL A 16 -1.81 4.66 7.81
CA VAL A 16 -1.95 5.82 8.69
C VAL A 16 -1.35 7.02 7.99
N TYR A 17 -2.04 8.13 8.00
CA TYR A 17 -1.61 9.36 7.35
C TYR A 17 -1.44 10.47 8.38
N ALA A 18 -0.37 11.24 8.26
CA ALA A 18 -0.13 12.41 9.12
C ALA A 18 -1.06 13.59 8.79
N SER A 19 -1.51 13.66 7.53
CA SER A 19 -2.55 14.56 7.05
C SER A 19 -3.52 13.79 6.18
N ILE A 20 -4.74 14.28 5.99
CA ILE A 20 -5.71 13.62 5.11
C ILE A 20 -5.12 13.53 3.69
N PRO A 21 -5.01 12.31 3.12
CA PRO A 21 -4.40 12.13 1.81
C PRO A 21 -5.16 12.89 0.73
N HIS A 22 -4.43 13.42 -0.24
CA HIS A 22 -4.96 14.36 -1.22
C HIS A 22 -6.20 13.82 -1.95
N HIS A 23 -6.23 12.55 -2.28
CA HIS A 23 -7.35 11.89 -2.95
C HIS A 23 -8.59 11.69 -2.07
N TYR A 24 -8.50 11.88 -0.74
CA TYR A 24 -9.65 11.82 0.17
C TYR A 24 -10.14 13.18 0.63
N ARG A 25 -9.38 14.26 0.47
CA ARG A 25 -9.71 15.57 1.04
C ARG A 25 -11.10 16.06 0.65
N GLU A 26 -11.48 15.88 -0.60
CA GLU A 26 -12.75 16.38 -1.14
C GLU A 26 -13.88 15.34 -1.12
N VAL A 27 -13.58 14.11 -0.71
CA VAL A 27 -14.59 13.06 -0.55
C VAL A 27 -15.49 13.36 0.65
N PHE A 28 -16.79 13.14 0.50
CA PHE A 28 -17.74 13.35 1.59
C PHE A 28 -17.50 12.35 2.72
N ALA A 29 -17.37 12.89 3.93
CA ALA A 29 -17.14 12.07 5.10
C ALA A 29 -18.35 11.24 5.45
N MET A 30 -18.10 9.98 5.77
CA MET A 30 -19.12 9.07 6.28
C MET A 30 -19.04 9.02 7.81
N GLY A 31 -20.15 9.38 8.45
CA GLY A 31 -20.32 9.35 9.89
C GLY A 31 -20.89 8.02 10.40
N PRO A 32 -21.40 8.00 11.63
CA PRO A 32 -21.97 6.82 12.25
C PRO A 32 -23.02 6.13 11.37
N LYS A 33 -22.94 4.80 11.31
CA LYS A 33 -23.82 3.93 10.48
C LYS A 33 -23.72 4.20 8.98
N GLY A 34 -22.60 4.76 8.50
CA GLY A 34 -22.37 5.04 7.08
C GLY A 34 -23.25 6.17 6.52
N LYS A 35 -23.67 7.11 7.35
CA LYS A 35 -24.52 8.23 6.91
C LYS A 35 -23.66 9.43 6.51
N TYR A 36 -24.13 10.18 5.52
CA TYR A 36 -23.55 11.46 5.13
C TYR A 36 -23.97 12.55 6.12
N MET A 37 -23.10 13.52 6.34
CA MET A 37 -23.28 14.53 7.37
C MET A 37 -23.30 15.93 6.75
N VAL A 38 -24.30 16.71 7.13
CA VAL A 38 -24.41 18.14 6.78
C VAL A 38 -24.30 18.94 8.06
N THR A 39 -23.53 20.03 8.05
CA THR A 39 -23.38 20.91 9.20
C THR A 39 -23.86 22.33 8.91
N ASP A 40 -24.44 22.98 9.90
CA ASP A 40 -24.77 24.40 9.90
C ASP A 40 -23.62 25.26 10.46
N GLU A 41 -23.85 26.58 10.59
CA GLU A 41 -22.87 27.52 11.15
C GLU A 41 -22.61 27.34 12.68
N LEU A 42 -23.46 26.58 13.34
CA LEU A 42 -23.37 26.29 14.80
C LEU A 42 -22.82 24.87 15.06
N ASP A 43 -22.28 24.20 14.02
CA ASP A 43 -21.78 22.83 14.06
C ASP A 43 -22.83 21.76 14.45
N HIS A 44 -24.13 22.04 14.25
CA HIS A 44 -25.16 21.01 14.36
C HIS A 44 -25.10 20.09 13.16
N ILE A 45 -25.08 18.77 13.40
CA ILE A 45 -24.96 17.76 12.34
C ILE A 45 -26.30 17.11 12.04
N THR A 46 -26.71 17.14 10.79
CA THR A 46 -27.85 16.39 10.24
C THR A 46 -27.35 15.21 9.39
N TYR A 47 -27.99 14.05 9.54
CA TYR A 47 -27.56 12.78 8.93
C TYR A 47 -28.47 12.36 7.80
N PHE A 48 -27.88 11.88 6.69
CA PHE A 48 -28.57 11.43 5.48
C PHE A 48 -28.11 10.05 5.04
N ASP A 49 -28.98 9.26 4.44
CA ASP A 49 -28.65 7.92 3.96
C ASP A 49 -27.93 7.95 2.61
N THR A 50 -28.16 8.98 1.81
CA THR A 50 -27.56 9.12 0.49
C THR A 50 -26.82 10.44 0.32
N GLN A 51 -25.78 10.43 -0.53
CA GLN A 51 -25.03 11.61 -0.91
C GLN A 51 -25.89 12.66 -1.60
N ALA A 52 -26.87 12.22 -2.41
CA ALA A 52 -27.75 13.11 -3.14
C ALA A 52 -28.68 13.90 -2.19
N GLU A 53 -29.24 13.24 -1.18
CA GLU A 53 -30.06 13.89 -0.15
C GLU A 53 -29.25 14.90 0.66
N ALA A 54 -28.04 14.53 1.07
CA ALA A 54 -27.14 15.43 1.82
C ALA A 54 -26.79 16.68 0.99
N LYS A 55 -26.44 16.51 -0.28
CA LYS A 55 -26.14 17.64 -1.19
C LYS A 55 -27.34 18.56 -1.34
N LYS A 56 -28.50 18.00 -1.67
CA LYS A 56 -29.72 18.78 -1.87
C LYS A 56 -30.10 19.55 -0.62
N PHE A 57 -30.07 18.89 0.55
CA PHE A 57 -30.40 19.54 1.82
C PHE A 57 -29.42 20.68 2.12
N ALA A 58 -28.13 20.47 1.90
CA ALA A 58 -27.12 21.50 2.12
C ALA A 58 -27.34 22.72 1.20
N GLU A 59 -27.62 22.49 -0.09
CA GLU A 59 -27.93 23.55 -1.07
C GLU A 59 -29.21 24.33 -0.69
N ASP A 60 -30.29 23.62 -0.34
CA ASP A 60 -31.59 24.21 -0.01
C ASP A 60 -31.52 25.09 1.29
N ASN A 61 -30.59 24.80 2.19
CA ASN A 61 -30.47 25.45 3.52
C ASN A 61 -29.22 26.34 3.66
N GLY A 62 -28.40 26.50 2.60
CA GLY A 62 -27.16 27.26 2.69
C GLY A 62 -26.11 26.64 3.64
N GLN A 63 -26.17 25.32 3.80
CA GLN A 63 -25.28 24.52 4.67
C GLN A 63 -24.23 23.79 3.86
N ARG A 64 -23.30 23.07 4.51
CA ARG A 64 -22.25 22.34 3.82
C ARG A 64 -22.23 20.85 4.20
N VAL A 65 -21.98 20.00 3.22
CA VAL A 65 -21.70 18.58 3.46
C VAL A 65 -20.28 18.45 3.98
N LEU A 66 -20.11 17.71 5.09
CA LEU A 66 -18.79 17.47 5.68
C LEU A 66 -17.95 16.55 4.79
N ARG A 67 -16.67 16.88 4.69
CA ARG A 67 -15.68 16.15 3.90
C ARG A 67 -14.59 15.62 4.82
N TYR A 68 -13.79 14.66 4.36
CA TYR A 68 -12.70 14.12 5.19
C TYR A 68 -11.70 15.19 5.63
N LYS A 69 -11.41 16.20 4.80
CA LYS A 69 -10.54 17.34 5.19
C LYS A 69 -10.99 18.08 6.44
N ASP A 70 -12.28 18.06 6.75
CA ASP A 70 -12.84 18.72 7.95
C ASP A 70 -12.47 17.98 9.25
N TYR A 71 -11.95 16.73 9.13
CA TYR A 71 -11.58 15.87 10.25
C TYR A 71 -10.06 15.67 10.39
N GLU A 72 -9.26 16.62 9.92
CA GLU A 72 -7.80 16.50 9.95
C GLU A 72 -7.23 16.40 11.36
N LYS A 73 -7.80 17.15 12.30
CA LYS A 73 -7.41 17.12 13.71
C LYS A 73 -7.72 15.77 14.36
N GLU A 74 -8.93 15.25 14.16
CA GLU A 74 -9.39 13.98 14.70
C GLU A 74 -8.58 12.83 14.12
N SER A 75 -8.29 12.86 12.82
CA SER A 75 -7.44 11.89 12.14
C SER A 75 -6.04 11.85 12.76
N ARG A 76 -5.44 13.00 13.04
CA ARG A 76 -4.12 13.07 13.71
C ARG A 76 -4.14 12.54 15.13
N ILE A 77 -5.19 12.81 15.89
CA ILE A 77 -5.35 12.27 17.26
C ILE A 77 -5.40 10.74 17.20
N PHE A 78 -6.19 10.20 16.28
CA PHE A 78 -6.33 8.77 16.12
C PHE A 78 -5.02 8.12 15.63
N ALA A 79 -4.36 8.74 14.66
CA ALA A 79 -3.05 8.28 14.16
C ALA A 79 -2.00 8.26 15.28
N LYS A 80 -1.95 9.31 16.11
CA LYS A 80 -1.06 9.38 17.27
C LYS A 80 -1.31 8.24 18.25
N ALA A 81 -2.57 7.98 18.61
CA ALA A 81 -2.93 6.90 19.52
C ALA A 81 -2.49 5.52 18.98
N ILE A 82 -2.67 5.25 17.67
CA ILE A 82 -2.19 4.02 17.05
C ILE A 82 -0.66 3.92 17.18
N LEU A 83 0.07 4.98 16.86
CA LEU A 83 1.53 4.99 16.89
C LEU A 83 2.09 4.78 18.30
N GLU A 84 1.45 5.37 19.30
CA GLU A 84 1.81 5.20 20.72
C GLU A 84 1.60 3.74 21.16
N VAL A 85 0.42 3.18 20.91
CA VAL A 85 0.11 1.78 21.26
C VAL A 85 1.06 0.79 20.58
N VAL A 86 1.34 1.02 19.30
CA VAL A 86 2.26 0.15 18.54
C VAL A 86 3.69 0.28 19.06
N GLY A 87 4.09 1.47 19.51
CA GLY A 87 5.40 1.70 20.13
C GLY A 87 5.56 1.06 21.50
N GLU A 88 4.46 0.82 22.21
CA GLU A 88 4.46 0.09 23.49
C GLU A 88 4.61 -1.42 23.29
N GLY A 89 4.08 -1.95 22.18
CA GLY A 89 4.04 -3.38 21.91
C GLY A 89 2.84 -4.09 22.58
N ASP A 90 2.86 -5.40 22.57
CA ASP A 90 1.85 -6.23 23.24
C ASP A 90 2.05 -6.26 24.77
N ALA A 91 1.27 -7.10 25.47
CA ALA A 91 1.35 -7.21 26.94
C ALA A 91 2.74 -7.65 27.47
N ASP A 92 3.55 -8.26 26.64
CA ASP A 92 4.92 -8.68 26.94
C ASP A 92 5.98 -7.70 26.39
N GLY A 93 5.52 -6.57 25.81
CA GLY A 93 6.37 -5.56 25.18
C GLY A 93 6.93 -5.97 23.82
N MET A 94 6.39 -7.03 23.21
CA MET A 94 6.83 -7.47 21.89
C MET A 94 6.15 -6.68 20.78
N PRO A 95 6.86 -6.39 19.67
CA PRO A 95 6.26 -5.73 18.52
C PRO A 95 5.07 -6.51 17.96
N PHE A 96 4.00 -5.80 17.60
CA PHE A 96 2.88 -6.43 16.90
C PHE A 96 3.30 -6.92 15.51
N ALA A 97 3.09 -8.21 15.25
CA ALA A 97 3.31 -8.76 13.91
C ALA A 97 2.23 -8.27 12.93
N PHE A 98 0.99 -8.17 13.40
CA PHE A 98 -0.18 -7.68 12.65
C PHE A 98 -1.17 -6.98 13.59
N PRO A 99 -1.91 -5.96 13.11
CA PRO A 99 -1.78 -5.35 11.79
C PRO A 99 -0.44 -4.65 11.61
N LYS A 100 0.11 -4.67 10.40
CA LYS A 100 1.25 -3.83 10.07
C LYS A 100 0.80 -2.38 9.96
N ILE A 101 1.53 -1.47 10.57
CA ILE A 101 1.25 -0.05 10.51
C ILE A 101 2.19 0.59 9.49
N ASN A 102 1.60 1.16 8.44
CA ASN A 102 2.29 1.92 7.42
C ASN A 102 1.99 3.40 7.61
N LEU A 103 2.97 4.20 8.02
CA LEU A 103 2.81 5.64 8.10
C LEU A 103 3.19 6.27 6.76
N HIS A 104 2.23 6.95 6.15
CA HIS A 104 2.44 7.72 4.94
C HIS A 104 3.04 9.08 5.26
N VAL A 105 4.20 9.37 4.66
CA VAL A 105 4.99 10.58 4.86
C VAL A 105 5.03 11.36 3.54
N ASN A 106 4.53 12.58 3.57
CA ASN A 106 4.55 13.54 2.48
C ASN A 106 5.36 14.80 2.85
N GLU A 107 5.43 15.79 1.97
CA GLU A 107 6.15 17.04 2.23
C GLU A 107 5.61 17.82 3.43
N GLU A 108 4.31 17.73 3.73
CA GLU A 108 3.70 18.39 4.89
C GLU A 108 4.30 17.89 6.21
N CYS A 109 4.74 16.62 6.26
CA CYS A 109 5.38 16.04 7.45
C CYS A 109 6.71 16.75 7.82
N PHE A 110 7.29 17.52 6.93
CA PHE A 110 8.53 18.25 7.16
C PHE A 110 8.31 19.76 7.36
N THR A 111 7.19 20.29 6.88
CA THR A 111 6.90 21.73 6.83
C THR A 111 5.83 22.18 7.81
N ASP A 112 4.78 21.39 8.04
CA ASP A 112 3.72 21.69 8.98
C ASP A 112 4.05 21.19 10.39
N PRO A 113 3.99 22.04 11.44
CA PRO A 113 4.35 21.65 12.79
C PRO A 113 3.53 20.50 13.38
N ALA A 114 2.23 20.38 13.04
CA ALA A 114 1.35 19.36 13.61
C ALA A 114 1.62 17.98 12.99
N THR A 115 1.81 17.91 11.67
CA THR A 115 2.19 16.67 10.99
C THR A 115 3.61 16.24 11.31
N LYS A 116 4.53 17.22 11.48
CA LYS A 116 5.91 16.97 11.95
C LYS A 116 5.93 16.37 13.34
N ALA A 117 5.10 16.87 14.26
CA ALA A 117 4.99 16.31 15.60
C ALA A 117 4.55 14.84 15.57
N LEU A 118 3.61 14.49 14.70
CA LEU A 118 3.18 13.10 14.50
C LEU A 118 4.30 12.22 13.90
N LEU A 119 5.05 12.74 12.93
CA LEU A 119 6.23 12.05 12.39
C LEU A 119 7.26 11.76 13.48
N MET A 120 7.49 12.68 14.42
CA MET A 120 8.42 12.47 15.55
C MET A 120 7.93 11.34 16.48
N VAL A 121 6.63 11.28 16.77
CA VAL A 121 6.04 10.16 17.53
C VAL A 121 6.28 8.82 16.81
N ALA A 122 6.11 8.80 15.50
CA ALA A 122 6.37 7.60 14.71
C ALA A 122 7.85 7.19 14.71
N CYS A 123 8.76 8.16 14.63
CA CYS A 123 10.20 7.89 14.72
C CYS A 123 10.58 7.33 16.11
N GLU A 124 10.00 7.88 17.17
CA GLU A 124 10.21 7.35 18.53
C GLU A 124 9.68 5.93 18.68
N SER A 125 8.46 5.66 18.22
CA SER A 125 7.89 4.33 18.18
C SER A 125 8.78 3.35 17.41
N SER A 126 9.18 3.71 16.19
CA SER A 126 10.04 2.89 15.34
C SER A 126 11.42 2.63 15.96
N SER A 127 11.97 3.57 16.72
CA SER A 127 13.24 3.38 17.41
C SER A 127 13.18 2.33 18.52
N LYS A 128 12.00 2.11 19.11
CA LYS A 128 11.79 1.12 20.18
C LYS A 128 11.67 -0.31 19.64
N ASN A 129 10.92 -0.51 18.56
CA ASN A 129 10.57 -1.85 18.11
C ASN A 129 10.49 -2.05 16.58
N GLY A 130 10.93 -1.04 15.79
CA GLY A 130 10.93 -1.11 14.33
C GLY A 130 9.57 -0.88 13.66
N CYS A 131 8.54 -0.45 14.40
CA CYS A 131 7.21 -0.13 13.89
C CYS A 131 6.87 1.33 14.23
N PRO A 132 6.22 2.12 13.34
CA PRO A 132 5.65 1.76 12.04
C PRO A 132 6.67 1.66 10.90
N TYR A 133 6.20 1.18 9.73
CA TYR A 133 6.93 1.33 8.47
C TYR A 133 6.62 2.68 7.84
N PHE A 134 7.61 3.30 7.19
CA PHE A 134 7.46 4.61 6.55
C PHE A 134 7.27 4.45 5.04
N ILE A 135 6.19 5.02 4.52
CA ILE A 135 5.87 5.07 3.09
C ILE A 135 6.02 6.52 2.62
N PHE A 136 7.00 6.80 1.79
CA PHE A 136 7.23 8.15 1.27
C PHE A 136 6.34 8.41 0.05
N ASP A 137 5.34 9.28 0.23
CA ASP A 137 4.41 9.68 -0.81
C ASP A 137 4.97 10.86 -1.60
N ARG A 138 5.59 10.55 -2.74
CA ARG A 138 6.09 11.54 -3.69
C ARG A 138 5.05 11.93 -4.74
N ASN A 139 3.94 11.22 -4.79
CA ASN A 139 2.82 11.47 -5.68
C ASN A 139 1.55 11.66 -4.83
N ALA A 140 0.76 12.70 -5.16
CA ALA A 140 -0.46 13.04 -4.45
C ALA A 140 -1.57 11.97 -4.56
N PHE A 141 -1.51 11.15 -5.62
CA PHE A 141 -2.51 10.13 -5.93
C PHE A 141 -1.86 8.75 -5.94
N SER A 142 -1.60 8.24 -4.74
CA SER A 142 -1.08 6.89 -4.56
C SER A 142 -1.65 6.23 -3.31
N VAL A 143 -1.68 4.90 -3.32
CA VAL A 143 -2.01 4.08 -2.16
C VAL A 143 -0.93 3.03 -1.96
N SER A 144 -0.81 2.51 -0.75
CA SER A 144 0.03 1.35 -0.49
C SER A 144 -0.81 0.16 -0.07
N GLN A 145 -0.31 -1.03 -0.40
CA GLN A 145 -0.95 -2.29 -0.06
C GLN A 145 0.07 -3.31 0.42
N CYS A 146 -0.41 -4.26 1.22
CA CYS A 146 0.30 -5.47 1.59
C CYS A 146 1.72 -5.19 2.13
N CYS A 147 2.75 -5.62 1.42
CA CYS A 147 4.15 -5.42 1.80
C CYS A 147 4.71 -4.09 1.26
N ARG A 148 3.97 -2.99 1.36
CA ARG A 148 4.34 -1.64 0.91
C ARG A 148 4.41 -1.50 -0.62
N LEU A 149 3.61 -2.31 -1.33
CA LEU A 149 3.38 -2.08 -2.75
C LEU A 149 2.73 -0.71 -2.94
N LYS A 150 3.44 0.21 -3.54
CA LYS A 150 2.92 1.52 -3.89
C LYS A 150 2.29 1.48 -5.27
N ILE A 151 1.06 1.94 -5.36
CA ILE A 151 0.28 1.99 -6.59
C ILE A 151 -0.08 3.43 -6.88
N ASP A 152 0.39 3.95 -7.99
CA ASP A 152 -0.02 5.27 -8.48
C ASP A 152 -1.32 5.16 -9.28
N PHE A 153 -2.22 6.13 -9.08
CA PHE A 153 -3.52 6.15 -9.77
C PHE A 153 -3.34 6.47 -11.25
N SER A 154 -3.98 5.67 -12.08
CA SER A 154 -4.19 6.00 -13.47
C SER A 154 -5.20 7.16 -13.63
N GLU A 155 -5.28 7.74 -14.81
CA GLU A 155 -6.30 8.78 -15.10
C GLU A 155 -7.74 8.24 -14.97
N GLU A 156 -7.94 6.93 -15.17
CA GLU A 156 -9.23 6.27 -14.93
C GLU A 156 -9.53 6.16 -13.42
N ASP A 157 -8.52 5.83 -12.61
CA ASP A 157 -8.68 5.71 -11.16
C ASP A 157 -8.98 7.07 -10.52
N LYS A 158 -8.36 8.14 -11.01
CA LYS A 158 -8.62 9.52 -10.54
C LYS A 158 -10.07 9.95 -10.73
N LYS A 159 -10.77 9.43 -11.74
CA LYS A 159 -12.21 9.70 -11.94
C LYS A 159 -13.10 9.03 -10.90
N LEU A 160 -12.58 8.07 -10.15
CA LEU A 160 -13.32 7.31 -9.13
C LEU A 160 -13.03 7.81 -7.70
N ILE A 161 -12.36 8.95 -7.57
CA ILE A 161 -12.01 9.51 -6.25
C ILE A 161 -13.27 9.81 -5.42
N ASP A 162 -14.35 10.24 -6.07
CA ASP A 162 -15.64 10.51 -5.41
C ASP A 162 -16.38 9.23 -4.97
N THR A 163 -15.93 8.07 -5.46
CA THR A 163 -16.46 6.74 -5.11
C THR A 163 -15.31 5.82 -4.71
N PRO A 164 -14.61 6.11 -3.59
CA PRO A 164 -13.38 5.40 -3.21
C PRO A 164 -13.60 3.91 -2.96
N GLU A 165 -14.83 3.49 -2.68
CA GLU A 165 -15.22 2.08 -2.60
C GLU A 165 -15.12 1.34 -3.94
N GLU A 166 -15.05 2.06 -5.06
CA GLU A 166 -14.81 1.50 -6.39
C GLU A 166 -13.33 1.38 -6.76
N LEU A 167 -12.45 2.04 -6.00
CA LEU A 167 -11.00 1.88 -6.13
C LEU A 167 -10.59 0.55 -5.50
N ARG A 168 -10.41 -0.47 -6.33
CA ARG A 168 -10.04 -1.82 -5.91
C ARG A 168 -8.66 -2.17 -6.46
N PHE A 169 -7.65 -2.10 -5.61
CA PHE A 169 -6.29 -2.48 -5.92
C PHE A 169 -5.96 -3.81 -5.24
N VAL A 170 -5.32 -4.72 -5.95
CA VAL A 170 -4.95 -6.04 -5.43
C VAL A 170 -3.55 -6.41 -5.89
N GLY A 171 -2.70 -6.86 -4.96
CA GLY A 171 -1.47 -7.56 -5.28
C GLY A 171 -1.79 -9.02 -5.63
N GLY A 172 -1.57 -9.42 -6.87
CA GLY A 172 -1.90 -10.76 -7.36
C GLY A 172 -0.85 -11.80 -7.00
N GLN A 173 0.39 -11.50 -7.26
CA GLN A 173 1.51 -12.40 -6.98
C GLN A 173 2.84 -11.64 -6.99
N ASN A 174 3.79 -12.12 -6.19
CA ASN A 174 5.20 -11.77 -6.27
C ASN A 174 6.00 -13.02 -6.67
N VAL A 175 6.86 -12.89 -7.68
CA VAL A 175 7.87 -13.88 -8.05
C VAL A 175 9.22 -13.31 -7.68
N SER A 176 9.94 -13.92 -6.73
CA SER A 176 11.24 -13.44 -6.27
C SER A 176 12.38 -14.14 -6.99
N ILE A 177 13.31 -13.37 -7.55
CA ILE A 177 14.54 -13.86 -8.16
C ILE A 177 15.59 -14.06 -7.07
N ASN A 178 16.17 -15.26 -7.00
CA ASN A 178 17.31 -15.55 -6.15
C ASN A 178 18.57 -15.00 -6.82
N MET A 179 18.99 -13.80 -6.38
CA MET A 179 20.11 -13.06 -6.96
C MET A 179 21.45 -13.76 -6.78
N PRO A 180 21.83 -14.28 -5.59
CA PRO A 180 23.11 -14.97 -5.40
C PRO A 180 23.33 -16.18 -6.31
N ASN A 181 22.26 -16.84 -6.70
CA ASN A 181 22.35 -18.01 -7.57
C ASN A 181 22.84 -17.67 -8.99
N ILE A 182 22.74 -16.38 -9.41
CA ILE A 182 23.19 -15.97 -10.75
C ILE A 182 24.72 -16.02 -10.84
N PRO A 183 25.50 -15.29 -10.03
CA PRO A 183 26.95 -15.36 -10.11
C PRO A 183 27.50 -16.73 -9.74
N LEU A 184 26.83 -17.51 -8.90
CA LEU A 184 27.21 -18.90 -8.63
C LEU A 184 27.10 -19.79 -9.89
N LYS A 185 26.15 -19.50 -10.79
CA LYS A 185 25.94 -20.24 -12.04
C LYS A 185 26.90 -19.79 -13.15
N VAL A 186 27.08 -18.47 -13.33
CA VAL A 186 27.78 -17.92 -14.49
C VAL A 186 29.17 -17.35 -14.16
N GLY A 187 29.58 -17.37 -12.88
CA GLY A 187 30.83 -16.77 -12.41
C GLY A 187 30.77 -15.24 -12.35
N LYS A 188 31.97 -14.62 -12.33
CA LYS A 188 32.13 -13.17 -12.21
C LYS A 188 32.06 -12.41 -13.53
N ASN A 189 31.64 -13.07 -14.62
CA ASN A 189 31.51 -12.43 -15.93
C ASN A 189 30.27 -11.54 -15.97
N LYS A 190 30.48 -10.23 -16.09
CA LYS A 190 29.42 -9.22 -16.05
C LYS A 190 28.38 -9.39 -17.18
N GLU A 191 28.83 -9.67 -18.39
CA GLU A 191 27.93 -9.88 -19.54
C GLU A 191 27.05 -11.13 -19.35
N ALA A 192 27.65 -12.23 -18.95
CA ALA A 192 26.94 -13.46 -18.65
C ALA A 192 25.95 -13.29 -17.48
N PHE A 193 26.31 -12.47 -16.48
CA PHE A 193 25.46 -12.15 -15.37
C PHE A 193 24.17 -11.43 -15.82
N TYR A 194 24.27 -10.35 -16.59
CA TYR A 194 23.10 -9.62 -17.06
C TYR A 194 22.24 -10.42 -18.00
N LYS A 195 22.83 -11.23 -18.86
CA LYS A 195 22.07 -12.15 -19.73
C LYS A 195 21.27 -13.19 -18.93
N GLU A 196 21.86 -13.76 -17.89
CA GLU A 196 21.15 -14.70 -17.00
C GLU A 196 20.07 -13.98 -16.17
N LEU A 197 20.34 -12.75 -15.69
CA LEU A 197 19.35 -11.94 -14.97
C LEU A 197 18.15 -11.62 -15.85
N GLU A 198 18.37 -11.16 -17.08
CA GLU A 198 17.32 -10.91 -18.07
C GLU A 198 16.47 -12.16 -18.32
N HIS A 199 17.12 -13.31 -18.53
CA HIS A 199 16.41 -14.58 -18.69
C HIS A 199 15.51 -14.92 -17.49
N ARG A 200 15.99 -14.69 -16.25
CA ARG A 200 15.17 -14.92 -15.04
C ARG A 200 14.02 -13.93 -14.91
N MET A 201 14.24 -12.68 -15.29
CA MET A 201 13.17 -11.67 -15.32
C MET A 201 12.07 -12.08 -16.33
N GLU A 202 12.46 -12.54 -17.52
CA GLU A 202 11.50 -13.09 -18.49
C GLU A 202 10.70 -14.27 -17.93
N MET A 203 11.39 -15.22 -17.28
CA MET A 203 10.70 -16.35 -16.65
C MET A 203 9.71 -15.90 -15.57
N ALA A 204 10.09 -14.94 -14.73
CA ALA A 204 9.23 -14.38 -13.71
C ALA A 204 8.01 -13.66 -14.32
N ALA A 205 8.23 -12.88 -15.38
CA ALA A 205 7.15 -12.20 -16.12
C ALA A 205 6.18 -13.22 -16.75
N ARG A 206 6.70 -14.27 -17.40
CA ARG A 206 5.87 -15.34 -17.96
C ARG A 206 5.08 -16.08 -16.89
N ALA A 207 5.67 -16.36 -15.73
CA ALA A 207 4.97 -16.98 -14.60
C ALA A 207 3.82 -16.09 -14.11
N ASN A 208 4.03 -14.78 -14.00
CA ASN A 208 3.00 -13.81 -13.63
C ASN A 208 1.86 -13.78 -14.66
N VAL A 209 2.15 -13.75 -15.96
CA VAL A 209 1.14 -13.79 -17.03
C VAL A 209 0.33 -15.10 -16.98
N GLN A 210 0.99 -16.26 -16.81
CA GLN A 210 0.29 -17.54 -16.68
C GLN A 210 -0.63 -17.55 -15.46
N ARG A 211 -0.17 -17.00 -14.33
CA ARG A 211 -0.97 -16.89 -13.11
C ARG A 211 -2.16 -15.96 -13.31
N GLN A 212 -1.96 -14.82 -13.95
CA GLN A 212 -3.02 -13.88 -14.28
C GLN A 212 -4.13 -14.57 -15.08
N ASN A 213 -3.77 -15.27 -16.15
CA ASN A 213 -4.70 -15.98 -17.01
C ASN A 213 -5.46 -17.07 -16.23
N TYR A 214 -4.77 -17.80 -15.36
CA TYR A 214 -5.37 -18.83 -14.52
C TYR A 214 -6.37 -18.22 -13.51
N VAL A 215 -5.97 -17.18 -12.77
CA VAL A 215 -6.82 -16.49 -11.80
C VAL A 215 -8.04 -15.90 -12.51
N TRP A 216 -7.86 -15.27 -13.66
CA TRP A 216 -8.95 -14.76 -14.48
C TRP A 216 -9.96 -15.84 -14.85
N LYS A 217 -9.47 -16.97 -15.35
CA LYS A 217 -10.31 -18.12 -15.72
C LYS A 217 -11.14 -18.62 -14.53
N ILE A 218 -10.52 -18.77 -13.36
CA ILE A 218 -11.21 -19.25 -12.17
C ILE A 218 -12.19 -18.20 -11.64
N ALA A 219 -11.79 -16.93 -11.55
CA ALA A 219 -12.64 -15.86 -11.05
C ALA A 219 -13.89 -15.63 -11.91
N SER A 220 -13.79 -15.88 -13.22
CA SER A 220 -14.89 -15.73 -14.17
C SER A 220 -15.85 -16.92 -14.20
N ALA A 221 -15.50 -18.07 -13.60
CA ALA A 221 -16.36 -19.25 -13.57
C ALA A 221 -17.46 -19.12 -12.50
N GLU A 222 -18.73 -19.31 -12.88
CA GLU A 222 -19.90 -19.03 -12.02
C GLU A 222 -19.90 -19.77 -10.68
N ASN A 223 -19.42 -21.00 -10.65
CA ASN A 223 -19.41 -21.85 -9.45
C ASN A 223 -18.02 -21.96 -8.79
N SER A 224 -17.10 -21.07 -9.16
CA SER A 224 -15.78 -21.06 -8.56
C SER A 224 -15.78 -20.40 -7.19
N PRO A 225 -15.02 -20.90 -6.22
CA PRO A 225 -14.82 -20.21 -4.93
C PRO A 225 -14.28 -18.78 -5.08
N LEU A 226 -13.57 -18.49 -6.16
CA LEU A 226 -13.04 -17.16 -6.45
C LEU A 226 -14.05 -16.23 -7.13
N SER A 227 -15.14 -16.73 -7.67
CA SER A 227 -16.19 -15.89 -8.28
C SER A 227 -16.81 -14.92 -7.27
N PHE A 228 -16.80 -15.29 -5.98
CA PHE A 228 -17.23 -14.43 -4.88
C PHE A 228 -16.39 -13.15 -4.79
N TYR A 229 -15.07 -13.23 -5.05
CA TYR A 229 -14.20 -12.05 -5.06
C TYR A 229 -14.33 -11.21 -6.34
N ALA A 230 -14.75 -11.83 -7.42
CA ALA A 230 -14.99 -11.12 -8.69
C ALA A 230 -16.33 -10.38 -8.71
N LYS A 231 -17.32 -10.85 -7.93
CA LYS A 231 -18.65 -10.24 -7.83
C LYS A 231 -18.88 -9.80 -6.38
N GLY A 232 -18.98 -8.51 -6.14
CA GLY A 232 -19.40 -7.98 -4.86
C GLY A 232 -20.85 -8.34 -4.55
N MET A 233 -21.27 -8.21 -3.29
CA MET A 233 -22.64 -8.48 -2.84
C MET A 233 -23.69 -7.55 -3.50
N ASP A 234 -23.24 -6.39 -4.00
CA ASP A 234 -24.02 -5.40 -4.74
C ASP A 234 -24.07 -5.66 -6.25
N GLY A 235 -23.53 -6.79 -6.72
CA GLY A 235 -23.44 -7.16 -8.15
C GLY A 235 -22.33 -6.46 -8.93
N LYS A 236 -21.60 -5.50 -8.33
CA LYS A 236 -20.41 -4.89 -8.92
C LYS A 236 -19.19 -5.79 -8.73
N ALA A 237 -18.20 -5.64 -9.61
CA ALA A 237 -16.92 -6.35 -9.45
C ALA A 237 -16.19 -5.87 -8.19
N TYR A 238 -16.02 -6.77 -7.20
CA TYR A 238 -15.28 -6.46 -5.98
C TYR A 238 -13.79 -6.27 -6.27
N VAL A 239 -13.22 -7.07 -7.17
CA VAL A 239 -11.84 -6.94 -7.64
C VAL A 239 -11.85 -6.63 -9.12
N ARG A 240 -11.18 -5.56 -9.52
CA ARG A 240 -10.96 -5.25 -10.94
C ARG A 240 -9.77 -6.08 -11.42
N LEU A 241 -10.03 -7.16 -12.14
CA LEU A 241 -8.99 -8.09 -12.59
C LEU A 241 -7.89 -7.39 -13.42
N LYS A 242 -8.23 -6.32 -14.15
CA LYS A 242 -7.27 -5.50 -14.90
C LYS A 242 -6.32 -4.68 -14.00
N ASN A 243 -6.71 -4.42 -12.73
CA ASN A 243 -5.96 -3.63 -11.77
C ASN A 243 -5.18 -4.51 -10.79
N ILE A 244 -5.06 -5.80 -11.05
CA ILE A 244 -4.22 -6.70 -10.26
C ILE A 244 -2.76 -6.44 -10.62
N SER A 245 -1.96 -6.09 -9.61
CA SER A 245 -0.51 -5.89 -9.75
C SER A 245 0.23 -7.21 -9.59
N TYR A 246 1.16 -7.50 -10.49
CA TYR A 246 2.07 -8.62 -10.43
C TYR A 246 3.50 -8.10 -10.27
N LEU A 247 4.23 -8.67 -9.34
CA LEU A 247 5.52 -8.15 -8.91
C LEU A 247 6.63 -9.12 -9.26
N ILE A 248 7.80 -8.56 -9.58
CA ILE A 248 9.06 -9.28 -9.65
C ILE A 248 9.92 -8.74 -8.52
N GLY A 249 10.12 -9.54 -7.48
CA GLY A 249 10.96 -9.23 -6.33
C GLY A 249 12.36 -9.79 -6.48
N ILE A 250 13.24 -9.39 -5.58
CA ILE A 250 14.59 -9.94 -5.47
C ILE A 250 14.89 -10.35 -4.04
N VAL A 251 15.78 -11.31 -3.89
CA VAL A 251 16.35 -11.71 -2.60
C VAL A 251 17.86 -11.89 -2.74
N GLY A 252 18.63 -11.38 -1.77
CA GLY A 252 20.07 -11.58 -1.71
C GLY A 252 20.88 -10.70 -2.65
N LEU A 253 20.51 -9.42 -2.86
CA LEU A 253 21.30 -8.50 -3.68
C LEU A 253 22.69 -8.30 -3.09
N ASN A 254 22.80 -8.18 -1.76
CA ASN A 254 24.08 -8.02 -1.07
C ASN A 254 25.02 -9.20 -1.35
N GLU A 255 24.52 -10.42 -1.18
CA GLU A 255 25.27 -11.67 -1.43
C GLU A 255 25.59 -11.84 -2.92
N CYS A 256 24.74 -11.34 -3.80
CA CYS A 256 24.99 -11.31 -5.23
C CYS A 256 26.20 -10.44 -5.56
N VAL A 257 26.22 -9.21 -5.06
CA VAL A 257 27.32 -8.27 -5.23
C VAL A 257 28.61 -8.84 -4.62
N TYR A 258 28.53 -9.40 -3.41
CA TYR A 258 29.66 -10.07 -2.78
C TYR A 258 30.25 -11.19 -3.65
N ASN A 259 29.39 -12.04 -4.23
CA ASN A 259 29.85 -13.12 -5.12
C ASN A 259 30.49 -12.58 -6.41
N LEU A 260 30.08 -11.42 -6.91
CA LEU A 260 30.63 -10.80 -8.11
C LEU A 260 32.00 -10.16 -7.86
N ILE A 261 32.13 -9.33 -6.83
CA ILE A 261 33.31 -8.48 -6.61
C ILE A 261 34.03 -8.73 -5.29
N GLY A 262 33.46 -9.56 -4.39
CA GLY A 262 34.09 -9.87 -3.08
C GLY A 262 33.87 -8.82 -2.00
N GLN A 263 32.97 -7.86 -2.22
CA GLN A 263 32.61 -6.80 -1.27
C GLN A 263 31.11 -6.70 -1.10
N GLN A 264 30.68 -6.39 0.12
CA GLN A 264 29.26 -6.18 0.43
C GLN A 264 28.85 -4.74 0.09
N LEU A 265 27.53 -4.50 -0.08
CA LEU A 265 27.00 -3.20 -0.50
C LEU A 265 27.41 -2.02 0.39
N HIS A 266 27.70 -2.26 1.66
CA HIS A 266 28.10 -1.23 2.62
C HIS A 266 29.61 -1.07 2.79
N GLU A 267 30.42 -1.90 2.13
CA GLU A 267 31.89 -1.91 2.32
C GLU A 267 32.62 -0.97 1.36
N SER A 268 32.01 -0.63 0.20
CA SER A 268 32.61 0.31 -0.73
C SER A 268 31.58 0.96 -1.66
N ASP A 269 31.94 2.14 -2.20
CA ASP A 269 31.15 2.83 -3.22
C ASP A 269 31.00 1.99 -4.50
N GLU A 270 32.02 1.20 -4.86
CA GLU A 270 31.96 0.29 -6.01
C GLU A 270 30.87 -0.76 -5.84
N ALA A 271 30.80 -1.40 -4.68
CA ALA A 271 29.79 -2.39 -4.37
C ALA A 271 28.38 -1.77 -4.34
N TYR A 272 28.25 -0.59 -3.73
CA TYR A 272 26.98 0.15 -3.70
C TYR A 272 26.51 0.52 -5.11
N MET A 273 27.41 1.09 -5.93
CA MET A 273 27.07 1.46 -7.31
C MET A 273 26.72 0.26 -8.18
N LEU A 274 27.41 -0.88 -8.01
CA LEU A 274 27.06 -2.12 -8.71
C LEU A 274 25.65 -2.59 -8.30
N GLY A 275 25.29 -2.51 -7.03
CA GLY A 275 23.93 -2.82 -6.56
C GLY A 275 22.88 -1.93 -7.22
N LEU A 276 23.12 -0.62 -7.30
CA LEU A 276 22.25 0.33 -8.00
C LEU A 276 22.16 0.05 -9.51
N GLU A 277 23.28 -0.31 -10.16
CA GLU A 277 23.30 -0.67 -11.58
C GLU A 277 22.42 -1.90 -11.84
N ILE A 278 22.51 -2.94 -11.02
CA ILE A 278 21.67 -4.14 -11.11
C ILE A 278 20.19 -3.80 -11.00
N ILE A 279 19.82 -3.01 -9.99
CA ILE A 279 18.42 -2.57 -9.81
C ILE A 279 17.95 -1.71 -10.99
N SER A 280 18.78 -0.80 -11.47
CA SER A 280 18.46 0.04 -12.63
C SER A 280 18.24 -0.79 -13.91
N PHE A 281 19.05 -1.82 -14.12
CA PHE A 281 18.86 -2.76 -15.22
C PHE A 281 17.52 -3.51 -15.13
N MET A 282 17.12 -3.90 -13.92
CA MET A 282 15.83 -4.59 -13.71
C MET A 282 14.62 -3.66 -13.90
N TYR A 283 14.81 -2.36 -13.79
CA TYR A 283 13.72 -1.37 -13.94
C TYR A 283 13.48 -0.98 -15.40
N GLN A 284 14.45 -1.13 -16.29
CA GLN A 284 14.34 -0.86 -17.72
C GLN A 284 13.54 -1.92 -18.46
#